data_0663bde21b12da944ece61eb05d962c1
#
_entry.id   0663bde21b12da944ece61eb05d962c1
#
_cell.length_a   1.000
_cell.length_b   1.000
_cell.length_c   1.000
_cell.angle_alpha   90.00
_cell.angle_beta   90.00
_cell.angle_gamma   90.00
#
_symmetry.space_group_name_H-M   'P 1'
#
loop_
_entity.id
_entity.type
_entity.pdbx_description
1 polymer ?
#
loop_
_entity_poly.entity_id
_entity_poly.type
_entity_poly.pdbx_seq_one_letter_code
_entity_poly.pdbx_strand_id
1 'polypeptide(L)'
;MSASADSPAVEIEGVSFTYPARGLRDDAVTALKGVSLAVPRGTRLGILGPNGGGKSTLVKLILGLLEPQGGTVRVLGRSAAEARRAGLVGYLPQRIGAELDWPVSVRQAVAMPLAARSSPWVLRDRGAEAAADRALGLVGMADLADRPIGALSGGQLQRAMIARAIAPNPELLVLDEPTVGVDAAGQHRFADLINTLHAELGITIITVSHDLRAIAAGSDRVACLHRSLHFHDAPSGLTPAILAEVFAHDVEAIFGEVHVDAHAAEACTDPSHGHHHHGHGHDHGSDGGKA
;
A
#
# COMPACT_ATOMS: atom_id res chain seq x y z
N MET A 1 -12.22 3.96 29.26
CA MET A 1 -12.27 2.49 29.12
C MET A 1 -10.98 2.10 28.40
N SER A 2 -10.09 1.43 29.10
CA SER A 2 -8.83 0.95 28.52
C SER A 2 -9.16 -0.17 27.53
N ALA A 3 -8.75 -0.01 26.24
CA ALA A 3 -8.85 -1.09 25.27
C ALA A 3 -7.99 -2.26 25.80
N SER A 4 -8.55 -3.45 25.87
CA SER A 4 -7.80 -4.62 26.31
C SER A 4 -6.65 -4.86 25.34
N ALA A 5 -5.46 -5.21 25.84
CA ALA A 5 -4.28 -5.51 25.04
C ALA A 5 -4.49 -6.66 24.04
N ASP A 6 -5.60 -7.36 24.16
CA ASP A 6 -5.98 -8.55 23.40
C ASP A 6 -6.87 -8.24 22.16
N SER A 7 -7.30 -6.97 21.96
CA SER A 7 -8.13 -6.60 20.80
C SER A 7 -7.27 -6.43 19.53
N PRO A 8 -7.74 -6.89 18.36
CA PRO A 8 -7.02 -6.71 17.10
C PRO A 8 -6.78 -5.22 16.78
N ALA A 9 -5.77 -4.94 15.97
CA ALA A 9 -5.51 -3.58 15.51
C ALA A 9 -6.61 -3.08 14.56
N VAL A 10 -7.14 -3.97 13.72
CA VAL A 10 -8.30 -3.70 12.87
C VAL A 10 -9.24 -4.89 12.92
N GLU A 11 -10.53 -4.62 13.12
CA GLU A 11 -11.61 -5.58 13.14
C GLU A 11 -12.73 -5.10 12.23
N ILE A 12 -13.06 -5.91 11.23
CA ILE A 12 -14.06 -5.63 10.21
C ILE A 12 -15.02 -6.82 10.20
N GLU A 13 -16.31 -6.57 10.39
CA GLU A 13 -17.33 -7.62 10.46
C GLU A 13 -18.46 -7.34 9.49
N GLY A 14 -18.60 -8.19 8.46
CA GLY A 14 -19.71 -8.17 7.50
C GLY A 14 -19.88 -6.86 6.73
N VAL A 15 -18.79 -6.12 6.50
CA VAL A 15 -18.86 -4.77 5.95
C VAL A 15 -19.25 -4.77 4.48
N SER A 16 -20.25 -3.96 4.16
CA SER A 16 -20.70 -3.69 2.79
C SER A 16 -20.70 -2.19 2.53
N PHE A 17 -20.34 -1.80 1.30
CA PHE A 17 -20.35 -0.41 0.88
C PHE A 17 -20.65 -0.28 -0.62
N THR A 18 -21.59 0.61 -0.96
CA THR A 18 -21.99 0.92 -2.32
C THR A 18 -21.94 2.42 -2.54
N TYR A 19 -21.21 2.86 -3.56
CA TYR A 19 -21.25 4.26 -3.99
C TYR A 19 -22.58 4.53 -4.70
N PRO A 20 -23.28 5.62 -4.35
CA PRO A 20 -24.50 6.00 -5.06
C PRO A 20 -24.17 6.39 -6.52
N ALA A 21 -25.14 6.23 -7.39
CA ALA A 21 -25.08 6.74 -8.75
C ALA A 21 -24.76 8.25 -8.77
N ARG A 22 -23.86 8.68 -9.63
CA ARG A 22 -23.44 10.10 -9.74
C ARG A 22 -24.30 10.92 -10.69
N GLY A 23 -25.19 10.28 -11.45
CA GLY A 23 -26.07 10.92 -12.43
C GLY A 23 -27.20 10.02 -12.90
N LEU A 24 -28.07 10.52 -13.78
CA LEU A 24 -29.23 9.83 -14.32
C LEU A 24 -28.89 8.62 -15.21
N ARG A 25 -27.63 8.44 -15.58
CA ARG A 25 -27.14 7.35 -16.45
C ARG A 25 -26.13 6.42 -15.79
N ASP A 26 -25.73 6.72 -14.54
CA ASP A 26 -24.74 5.92 -13.81
C ASP A 26 -25.47 4.96 -12.85
N ASP A 27 -25.03 3.73 -12.79
CA ASP A 27 -25.51 2.77 -11.81
C ASP A 27 -24.76 2.91 -10.46
N ALA A 28 -25.40 2.50 -9.38
CA ALA A 28 -24.74 2.39 -8.08
C ALA A 28 -23.66 1.29 -8.14
N VAL A 29 -22.46 1.60 -7.64
CA VAL A 29 -21.30 0.69 -7.69
C VAL A 29 -21.06 0.07 -6.33
N THR A 30 -21.29 -1.23 -6.18
CA THR A 30 -20.93 -1.98 -4.97
C THR A 30 -19.42 -2.17 -4.94
N ALA A 31 -18.77 -1.50 -3.99
CA ALA A 31 -17.32 -1.55 -3.80
C ALA A 31 -16.90 -2.67 -2.84
N LEU A 32 -17.73 -2.97 -1.81
CA LEU A 32 -17.47 -4.03 -0.84
C LEU A 32 -18.77 -4.79 -0.54
N LYS A 33 -18.66 -6.12 -0.35
CA LYS A 33 -19.78 -7.00 -0.07
C LYS A 33 -19.41 -8.00 1.03
N GLY A 34 -19.96 -7.81 2.24
CA GLY A 34 -19.84 -8.76 3.35
C GLY A 34 -18.41 -9.05 3.79
N VAL A 35 -17.51 -8.05 3.74
CA VAL A 35 -16.09 -8.22 4.08
C VAL A 35 -15.94 -8.38 5.59
N SER A 36 -15.26 -9.46 6.01
CA SER A 36 -14.85 -9.68 7.41
C SER A 36 -13.34 -9.93 7.45
N LEU A 37 -12.62 -9.19 8.31
CA LEU A 37 -11.16 -9.21 8.40
C LEU A 37 -10.73 -8.82 9.80
N ALA A 38 -9.85 -9.59 10.42
CA ALA A 38 -9.21 -9.25 11.69
C ALA A 38 -7.69 -9.18 11.51
N VAL A 39 -7.09 -8.05 11.91
CA VAL A 39 -5.64 -7.80 11.84
C VAL A 39 -5.08 -7.77 13.25
N PRO A 40 -4.28 -8.74 13.67
CA PRO A 40 -3.64 -8.72 14.98
C PRO A 40 -2.70 -7.52 15.13
N ARG A 41 -2.49 -7.06 16.38
CA ARG A 41 -1.50 -6.01 16.67
C ARG A 41 -0.10 -6.48 16.33
N GLY A 42 0.76 -5.56 15.89
CA GLY A 42 2.14 -5.86 15.52
C GLY A 42 2.28 -6.76 14.27
N THR A 43 1.23 -6.90 13.45
CA THR A 43 1.25 -7.71 12.22
C THR A 43 1.44 -6.80 11.00
N ARG A 44 2.18 -7.28 10.00
CA ARG A 44 2.25 -6.67 8.68
C ARG A 44 1.27 -7.38 7.75
N LEU A 45 0.18 -6.70 7.41
CA LEU A 45 -0.83 -7.22 6.49
C LEU A 45 -0.66 -6.59 5.10
N GLY A 46 -0.53 -7.43 4.08
CA GLY A 46 -0.67 -7.03 2.68
C GLY A 46 -2.10 -7.20 2.18
N ILE A 47 -2.69 -6.16 1.60
CA ILE A 47 -3.99 -6.23 0.91
C ILE A 47 -3.74 -6.21 -0.58
N LEU A 48 -4.03 -7.33 -1.24
CA LEU A 48 -3.83 -7.55 -2.66
C LEU A 48 -5.18 -7.58 -3.40
N GLY A 49 -5.23 -7.07 -4.62
CA GLY A 49 -6.43 -7.17 -5.45
C GLY A 49 -6.35 -6.28 -6.70
N PRO A 50 -7.23 -6.52 -7.70
CA PRO A 50 -7.26 -5.76 -8.95
C PRO A 50 -7.68 -4.31 -8.74
N ASN A 51 -7.48 -3.49 -9.78
CA ASN A 51 -8.03 -2.14 -9.82
C ASN A 51 -9.55 -2.20 -9.79
N GLY A 52 -10.18 -1.34 -8.96
CA GLY A 52 -11.64 -1.40 -8.72
C GLY A 52 -12.09 -2.54 -7.78
N GLY A 53 -11.19 -3.35 -7.23
CA GLY A 53 -11.48 -4.44 -6.28
C GLY A 53 -11.94 -4.01 -4.88
N GLY A 54 -12.06 -2.69 -4.62
CA GLY A 54 -12.54 -2.17 -3.32
C GLY A 54 -11.46 -1.80 -2.33
N LYS A 55 -10.17 -1.97 -2.66
CA LYS A 55 -9.02 -1.71 -1.77
C LYS A 55 -9.04 -0.30 -1.15
N SER A 56 -9.13 0.74 -1.98
CA SER A 56 -9.17 2.13 -1.51
C SER A 56 -10.43 2.45 -0.70
N THR A 57 -11.55 1.76 -0.97
CA THR A 57 -12.77 1.87 -0.14
C THR A 57 -12.55 1.28 1.23
N LEU A 58 -11.92 0.10 1.31
CA LEU A 58 -11.57 -0.54 2.56
C LEU A 58 -10.61 0.33 3.38
N VAL A 59 -9.57 0.90 2.75
CA VAL A 59 -8.66 1.87 3.39
C VAL A 59 -9.43 3.06 3.96
N LYS A 60 -10.34 3.67 3.19
CA LYS A 60 -11.14 4.81 3.66
C LYS A 60 -12.04 4.47 4.85
N LEU A 61 -12.57 3.24 4.92
CA LEU A 61 -13.34 2.74 6.06
C LEU A 61 -12.44 2.56 7.29
N ILE A 62 -11.26 1.94 7.14
CA ILE A 62 -10.26 1.79 8.22
C ILE A 62 -9.80 3.17 8.73
N LEU A 63 -9.67 4.16 7.86
CA LEU A 63 -9.32 5.53 8.22
C LEU A 63 -10.51 6.33 8.82
N GLY A 64 -11.72 5.78 8.84
CA GLY A 64 -12.92 6.50 9.26
C GLY A 64 -13.22 7.74 8.40
N LEU A 65 -12.90 7.68 7.11
CA LEU A 65 -13.24 8.66 6.09
C LEU A 65 -14.57 8.31 5.40
N LEU A 66 -14.99 7.05 5.51
CA LEU A 66 -16.29 6.54 5.12
C LEU A 66 -16.88 5.76 6.29
N GLU A 67 -18.22 5.74 6.35
CA GLU A 67 -18.96 4.89 7.29
C GLU A 67 -19.52 3.68 6.53
N PRO A 68 -19.45 2.45 7.10
CA PRO A 68 -20.01 1.27 6.45
C PRO A 68 -21.53 1.37 6.37
N GLN A 69 -22.12 0.90 5.28
CA GLN A 69 -23.58 0.82 5.11
C GLN A 69 -24.17 -0.44 5.75
N GLY A 70 -23.33 -1.43 6.03
CA GLY A 70 -23.64 -2.64 6.77
C GLY A 70 -22.37 -3.17 7.42
N GLY A 71 -22.53 -3.87 8.54
CA GLY A 71 -21.41 -4.37 9.33
C GLY A 71 -20.75 -3.31 10.22
N THR A 72 -19.58 -3.64 10.78
CA THR A 72 -18.83 -2.77 11.70
C THR A 72 -17.34 -2.70 11.35
N VAL A 73 -16.72 -1.55 11.63
CA VAL A 73 -15.26 -1.34 11.55
C VAL A 73 -14.76 -0.78 12.86
N ARG A 74 -13.84 -1.49 13.50
CA ARG A 74 -13.15 -1.05 14.70
C ARG A 74 -11.64 -0.98 14.44
N VAL A 75 -11.00 0.03 14.98
CA VAL A 75 -9.56 0.25 14.89
C VAL A 75 -9.03 0.47 16.31
N LEU A 76 -8.12 -0.39 16.73
CA LEU A 76 -7.53 -0.36 18.09
C LEU A 76 -8.61 -0.35 19.21
N GLY A 77 -9.71 -1.10 18.99
CA GLY A 77 -10.84 -1.19 19.92
C GLY A 77 -11.78 0.02 19.93
N ARG A 78 -11.59 1.00 19.04
CA ARG A 78 -12.39 2.24 18.89
C ARG A 78 -13.12 2.27 17.57
N SER A 79 -14.01 3.22 17.35
CA SER A 79 -14.46 3.54 15.99
C SER A 79 -13.28 4.06 15.15
N ALA A 80 -13.27 3.79 13.85
CA ALA A 80 -12.18 4.23 12.96
C ALA A 80 -11.98 5.76 13.00
N ALA A 81 -13.07 6.53 13.08
CA ALA A 81 -13.01 7.99 13.18
C ALA A 81 -12.38 8.48 14.50
N GLU A 82 -12.66 7.81 15.64
CA GLU A 82 -12.04 8.12 16.94
C GLU A 82 -10.55 7.78 16.93
N ALA A 83 -10.15 6.61 16.42
CA ALA A 83 -8.74 6.22 16.30
C ALA A 83 -7.95 7.23 15.46
N ARG A 84 -8.50 7.67 14.32
CA ARG A 84 -7.90 8.71 13.47
C ARG A 84 -7.76 10.04 14.21
N ARG A 85 -8.82 10.55 14.85
CA ARG A 85 -8.76 11.81 15.61
C ARG A 85 -7.77 11.74 16.77
N ALA A 86 -7.62 10.58 17.39
CA ALA A 86 -6.64 10.34 18.42
C ALA A 86 -5.18 10.26 17.90
N GLY A 87 -4.97 10.25 16.55
CA GLY A 87 -3.66 10.15 15.93
C GLY A 87 -3.02 8.78 16.06
N LEU A 88 -3.83 7.76 16.32
CA LEU A 88 -3.38 6.38 16.44
C LEU A 88 -3.15 5.72 15.09
N VAL A 89 -3.58 6.35 14.00
CA VAL A 89 -3.45 5.86 12.63
C VAL A 89 -2.60 6.82 11.81
N GLY A 90 -1.47 6.33 11.29
CA GLY A 90 -0.66 6.98 10.27
C GLY A 90 -1.13 6.53 8.88
N TYR A 91 -1.06 7.42 7.90
CA TYR A 91 -1.50 7.13 6.53
C TYR A 91 -0.57 7.71 5.48
N LEU A 92 -0.16 6.88 4.54
CA LEU A 92 0.54 7.27 3.31
C LEU A 92 -0.41 7.08 2.12
N PRO A 93 -0.88 8.14 1.47
CA PRO A 93 -1.77 8.05 0.32
C PRO A 93 -1.04 7.64 -0.96
N GLN A 94 -1.77 7.06 -1.91
CA GLN A 94 -1.25 6.66 -3.22
C GLN A 94 -0.65 7.82 -4.03
N ARG A 95 -1.24 9.01 -3.94
CA ARG A 95 -0.76 10.20 -4.64
C ARG A 95 -0.29 11.26 -3.67
N ILE A 96 0.95 11.66 -3.83
CA ILE A 96 1.59 12.75 -3.11
C ILE A 96 1.71 13.90 -4.13
N GLY A 97 0.68 14.73 -4.28
CA GLY A 97 0.67 15.64 -5.44
C GLY A 97 0.53 17.13 -5.13
N ALA A 98 -0.23 17.50 -4.12
CA ALA A 98 -0.62 18.90 -3.92
C ALA A 98 0.32 19.73 -3.02
N GLU A 99 1.34 19.09 -2.42
CA GLU A 99 2.13 19.69 -1.34
C GLU A 99 3.49 20.22 -1.81
N LEU A 100 3.84 20.02 -3.09
CA LEU A 100 5.18 20.32 -3.61
C LEU A 100 5.42 21.83 -3.85
N ASP A 101 4.36 22.60 -4.07
CA ASP A 101 4.46 24.04 -4.35
C ASP A 101 4.45 24.90 -3.09
N TRP A 102 4.36 24.29 -1.92
CA TRP A 102 4.32 25.02 -0.66
C TRP A 102 5.73 25.40 -0.20
N PRO A 103 5.97 26.65 0.23
CA PRO A 103 7.25 27.13 0.71
C PRO A 103 7.53 26.66 2.15
N VAL A 104 7.44 25.35 2.39
CA VAL A 104 7.67 24.72 3.70
C VAL A 104 8.88 23.80 3.67
N SER A 105 9.61 23.73 4.79
CA SER A 105 10.68 22.75 4.93
C SER A 105 10.14 21.35 5.16
N VAL A 106 10.97 20.33 4.92
CA VAL A 106 10.66 18.92 5.19
C VAL A 106 10.22 18.74 6.65
N ARG A 107 10.95 19.31 7.61
CA ARG A 107 10.60 19.31 9.04
C ARG A 107 9.22 19.87 9.28
N GLN A 108 8.90 21.02 8.70
CA GLN A 108 7.59 21.64 8.84
C GLN A 108 6.48 20.77 8.28
N ALA A 109 6.67 20.18 7.09
CA ALA A 109 5.70 19.28 6.48
C ALA A 109 5.46 18.02 7.33
N VAL A 110 6.51 17.44 7.92
CA VAL A 110 6.44 16.29 8.82
C VAL A 110 5.75 16.65 10.15
N ALA A 111 5.97 17.86 10.67
CA ALA A 111 5.34 18.33 11.90
C ALA A 111 3.85 18.69 11.77
N MET A 112 3.34 18.97 10.55
CA MET A 112 1.96 19.43 10.30
C MET A 112 0.86 18.61 11.01
N PRO A 113 0.87 17.25 11.01
CA PRO A 113 -0.19 16.48 11.66
C PRO A 113 -0.24 16.70 13.18
N LEU A 114 0.89 17.03 13.79
CA LEU A 114 0.99 17.32 15.23
C LEU A 114 0.60 18.78 15.51
N ALA A 115 1.10 19.71 14.71
CA ALA A 115 0.75 21.12 14.82
C ALA A 115 -0.76 21.36 14.65
N ALA A 116 -1.43 20.62 13.78
CA ALA A 116 -2.88 20.69 13.58
C ALA A 116 -3.69 20.25 14.82
N ARG A 117 -3.07 19.58 15.79
CA ARG A 117 -3.68 19.14 17.06
C ARG A 117 -3.35 20.07 18.21
N SER A 118 -2.40 20.97 18.03
CA SER A 118 -2.00 21.97 19.01
C SER A 118 -2.95 23.17 18.96
N SER A 119 -2.93 24.00 19.99
CA SER A 119 -3.73 25.21 20.03
C SER A 119 -3.36 26.16 18.87
N PRO A 120 -4.33 26.80 18.18
CA PRO A 120 -4.07 27.76 17.11
C PRO A 120 -3.18 28.94 17.50
N TRP A 121 -3.04 29.18 18.80
CA TRP A 121 -2.24 30.28 19.37
C TRP A 121 -0.76 29.91 19.60
N VAL A 122 -0.38 28.66 19.34
CA VAL A 122 1.02 28.22 19.43
C VAL A 122 1.70 28.44 18.10
N LEU A 123 2.43 29.56 17.98
CA LEU A 123 3.20 29.93 16.78
C LEU A 123 4.28 28.90 16.42
N ARG A 124 4.80 28.18 17.40
CA ARG A 124 5.86 27.18 17.22
C ARG A 124 5.74 26.07 18.27
N ASP A 125 5.40 24.89 17.82
CA ASP A 125 5.28 23.71 18.67
C ASP A 125 6.61 22.95 18.68
N ARG A 126 7.45 23.18 19.70
CA ARG A 126 8.73 22.50 19.88
C ARG A 126 8.58 21.00 20.03
N GLY A 127 7.43 20.53 20.57
CA GLY A 127 7.13 19.11 20.68
C GLY A 127 6.88 18.46 19.32
N ALA A 128 6.15 19.16 18.45
CA ALA A 128 5.91 18.74 17.07
C ALA A 128 7.21 18.73 16.24
N GLU A 129 8.08 19.75 16.40
CA GLU A 129 9.38 19.80 15.73
C GLU A 129 10.27 18.64 16.18
N ALA A 130 10.39 18.37 17.48
CA ALA A 130 11.19 17.27 18.01
C ALA A 130 10.64 15.88 17.56
N ALA A 131 9.33 15.73 17.45
CA ALA A 131 8.73 14.51 16.93
C ALA A 131 9.02 14.34 15.42
N ALA A 132 8.98 15.45 14.66
CA ALA A 132 9.35 15.44 13.25
C ALA A 132 10.83 15.06 13.05
N ASP A 133 11.73 15.60 13.86
CA ASP A 133 13.18 15.28 13.79
C ASP A 133 13.42 13.78 14.10
N ARG A 134 12.76 13.22 15.10
CA ARG A 134 12.82 11.78 15.39
C ARG A 134 12.32 10.95 14.21
N ALA A 135 11.17 11.31 13.65
CA ALA A 135 10.60 10.60 12.50
C ALA A 135 11.50 10.69 11.26
N LEU A 136 12.11 11.85 11.00
CA LEU A 136 13.08 12.04 9.92
C LEU A 136 14.35 11.21 10.16
N GLY A 137 14.80 11.07 11.38
CA GLY A 137 15.90 10.18 11.74
C GLY A 137 15.61 8.72 11.39
N LEU A 138 14.41 8.23 11.75
CA LEU A 138 13.96 6.85 11.45
C LEU A 138 13.93 6.52 9.95
N VAL A 139 13.61 7.50 9.10
CA VAL A 139 13.58 7.29 7.64
C VAL A 139 14.89 7.69 6.94
N GLY A 140 15.94 8.05 7.68
CA GLY A 140 17.25 8.45 7.14
C GLY A 140 17.20 9.78 6.37
N MET A 141 16.44 10.77 6.87
CA MET A 141 16.21 12.07 6.23
C MET A 141 16.61 13.27 7.12
N ALA A 142 17.32 13.03 8.23
CA ALA A 142 17.67 14.09 9.18
C ALA A 142 18.43 15.27 8.53
N ASP A 143 19.38 14.98 7.64
CA ASP A 143 20.19 15.99 6.93
C ASP A 143 19.39 16.85 5.95
N LEU A 144 18.17 16.44 5.60
CA LEU A 144 17.28 17.12 4.66
C LEU A 144 16.15 17.88 5.36
N ALA A 145 16.13 17.92 6.70
CA ALA A 145 15.04 18.47 7.49
C ALA A 145 14.69 19.93 7.16
N ASP A 146 15.69 20.74 6.89
CA ASP A 146 15.55 22.19 6.59
C ASP A 146 15.41 22.50 5.09
N ARG A 147 15.51 21.45 4.23
CA ARG A 147 15.36 21.61 2.79
C ARG A 147 13.90 21.87 2.42
N PRO A 148 13.60 22.71 1.41
CA PRO A 148 12.26 22.86 0.87
C PRO A 148 11.71 21.52 0.38
N ILE A 149 10.45 21.18 0.71
CA ILE A 149 9.85 19.88 0.35
C ILE A 149 9.78 19.68 -1.17
N GLY A 150 9.54 20.74 -1.94
CA GLY A 150 9.50 20.70 -3.41
C GLY A 150 10.85 20.43 -4.07
N ALA A 151 11.97 20.52 -3.30
CA ALA A 151 13.32 20.23 -3.80
C ALA A 151 13.74 18.76 -3.59
N LEU A 152 12.86 17.91 -3.09
CA LEU A 152 13.12 16.50 -2.86
C LEU A 152 12.96 15.67 -4.15
N SER A 153 13.79 14.62 -4.29
CA SER A 153 13.52 13.57 -5.29
C SER A 153 12.26 12.76 -4.90
N GLY A 154 11.66 12.02 -5.85
CA GLY A 154 10.47 11.21 -5.57
C GLY A 154 10.65 10.24 -4.40
N GLY A 155 11.79 9.53 -4.32
CA GLY A 155 12.07 8.62 -3.20
C GLY A 155 12.32 9.36 -1.87
N GLN A 156 12.93 10.56 -1.90
CA GLN A 156 13.08 11.39 -0.71
C GLN A 156 11.72 11.91 -0.24
N LEU A 157 10.87 12.36 -1.16
CA LEU A 157 9.52 12.80 -0.84
C LEU A 157 8.69 11.67 -0.22
N GLN A 158 8.77 10.46 -0.77
CA GLN A 158 8.10 9.29 -0.21
C GLN A 158 8.54 9.02 1.24
N ARG A 159 9.85 9.06 1.53
CA ARG A 159 10.38 8.91 2.89
C ARG A 159 9.91 10.04 3.81
N ALA A 160 9.89 11.27 3.34
CA ALA A 160 9.36 12.40 4.10
C ALA A 160 7.87 12.22 4.45
N MET A 161 7.06 11.69 3.51
CA MET A 161 5.65 11.39 3.77
C MET A 161 5.45 10.23 4.75
N ILE A 162 6.33 9.23 4.72
CA ILE A 162 6.35 8.17 5.75
C ILE A 162 6.70 8.80 7.11
N ALA A 163 7.74 9.64 7.20
CA ALA A 163 8.08 10.36 8.41
C ALA A 163 6.89 11.16 8.95
N ARG A 164 6.15 11.86 8.08
CA ARG A 164 4.92 12.58 8.43
C ARG A 164 3.84 11.65 8.99
N ALA A 165 3.68 10.46 8.43
CA ALA A 165 2.70 9.50 8.89
C ALA A 165 3.05 8.90 10.25
N ILE A 166 4.34 8.72 10.56
CA ILE A 166 4.81 8.13 11.84
C ILE A 166 5.14 9.19 12.92
N ALA A 167 5.27 10.47 12.58
CA ALA A 167 5.60 11.53 13.54
C ALA A 167 4.62 11.60 14.74
N PRO A 168 3.29 11.35 14.59
CA PRO A 168 2.35 11.26 15.70
C PRO A 168 2.53 10.02 16.60
N ASN A 169 3.48 9.14 16.31
CA ASN A 169 3.67 7.85 16.97
C ASN A 169 2.41 6.95 16.92
N PRO A 170 1.93 6.61 15.71
CA PRO A 170 0.73 5.80 15.55
C PRO A 170 0.95 4.34 15.99
N GLU A 171 -0.13 3.64 16.34
CA GLU A 171 -0.13 2.18 16.58
C GLU A 171 -0.46 1.38 15.30
N LEU A 172 -1.06 2.04 14.29
CA LEU A 172 -1.39 1.48 12.98
C LEU A 172 -0.86 2.40 11.87
N LEU A 173 -0.12 1.85 10.92
CA LEU A 173 0.33 2.54 9.71
C LEU A 173 -0.34 1.92 8.48
N VAL A 174 -1.02 2.73 7.69
CA VAL A 174 -1.67 2.32 6.43
C VAL A 174 -0.93 2.94 5.25
N LEU A 175 -0.49 2.10 4.32
CA LEU A 175 0.28 2.47 3.12
C LEU A 175 -0.56 2.09 1.88
N ASP A 176 -1.00 3.09 1.11
CA ASP A 176 -1.84 2.86 -0.07
C ASP A 176 -1.00 2.98 -1.34
N GLU A 177 -0.76 1.85 -2.03
CA GLU A 177 0.03 1.75 -3.27
C GLU A 177 1.42 2.43 -3.17
N PRO A 178 2.23 2.16 -2.13
CA PRO A 178 3.41 2.97 -1.82
C PRO A 178 4.53 2.87 -2.84
N THR A 179 4.58 1.83 -3.66
CA THR A 179 5.69 1.55 -4.60
C THR A 179 5.33 1.78 -6.06
N VAL A 180 4.19 2.40 -6.35
CA VAL A 180 3.78 2.72 -7.73
C VAL A 180 4.78 3.69 -8.36
N GLY A 181 5.31 3.31 -9.53
CA GLY A 181 6.28 4.11 -10.27
C GLY A 181 7.72 4.08 -9.71
N VAL A 182 8.01 3.17 -8.78
CA VAL A 182 9.34 2.97 -8.19
C VAL A 182 10.02 1.77 -8.84
N ASP A 183 11.30 1.92 -9.20
CA ASP A 183 12.10 0.83 -9.75
C ASP A 183 12.33 -0.32 -8.75
N ALA A 184 12.75 -1.49 -9.22
CA ALA A 184 12.94 -2.67 -8.37
C ALA A 184 13.92 -2.41 -7.20
N ALA A 185 15.00 -1.66 -7.43
CA ALA A 185 15.94 -1.30 -6.37
C ALA A 185 15.31 -0.37 -5.31
N GLY A 186 14.45 0.54 -5.74
CA GLY A 186 13.67 1.39 -4.84
C GLY A 186 12.64 0.62 -4.04
N GLN A 187 11.98 -0.37 -4.65
CA GLN A 187 11.04 -1.26 -3.96
C GLN A 187 11.72 -2.05 -2.84
N HIS A 188 12.93 -2.59 -3.08
CA HIS A 188 13.72 -3.25 -2.04
C HIS A 188 14.05 -2.31 -0.88
N ARG A 189 14.59 -1.12 -1.19
CA ARG A 189 14.90 -0.09 -0.17
C ARG A 189 13.67 0.34 0.62
N PHE A 190 12.50 0.39 -0.02
CA PHE A 190 11.23 0.66 0.66
C PHE A 190 10.85 -0.48 1.60
N ALA A 191 10.94 -1.73 1.16
CA ALA A 191 10.64 -2.90 1.99
C ALA A 191 11.56 -2.95 3.23
N ASP A 192 12.86 -2.68 3.06
CA ASP A 192 13.82 -2.61 4.17
C ASP A 192 13.45 -1.51 5.16
N LEU A 193 13.05 -0.33 4.68
CA LEU A 193 12.59 0.76 5.53
C LEU A 193 11.35 0.35 6.35
N ILE A 194 10.36 -0.27 5.72
CA ILE A 194 9.14 -0.71 6.40
C ILE A 194 9.44 -1.79 7.44
N ASN A 195 10.34 -2.73 7.13
CA ASN A 195 10.80 -3.74 8.08
C ASN A 195 11.49 -3.09 9.28
N THR A 196 12.36 -2.11 9.07
CA THR A 196 13.03 -1.36 10.13
C THR A 196 12.03 -0.63 11.02
N LEU A 197 11.08 0.10 10.41
CA LEU A 197 10.04 0.82 11.15
C LEU A 197 9.15 -0.13 11.97
N HIS A 198 8.79 -1.29 11.41
CA HIS A 198 8.03 -2.30 12.13
C HIS A 198 8.80 -2.82 13.35
N ALA A 199 10.08 -3.17 13.18
CA ALA A 199 10.92 -3.69 14.24
C ALA A 199 11.20 -2.66 15.37
N GLU A 200 11.44 -1.40 15.00
CA GLU A 200 11.77 -0.34 15.97
C GLU A 200 10.55 0.21 16.70
N LEU A 201 9.42 0.32 16.04
CA LEU A 201 8.21 0.95 16.58
C LEU A 201 7.18 -0.05 17.10
N GLY A 202 7.27 -1.33 16.74
CA GLY A 202 6.28 -2.37 17.10
C GLY A 202 4.87 -2.10 16.57
N ILE A 203 4.74 -1.28 15.51
CA ILE A 203 3.45 -0.86 14.95
C ILE A 203 2.84 -1.92 14.03
N THR A 204 1.51 -1.95 13.96
CA THR A 204 0.80 -2.72 12.94
C THR A 204 0.90 -2.00 11.61
N ILE A 205 1.18 -2.71 10.52
CA ILE A 205 1.28 -2.12 9.18
C ILE A 205 0.30 -2.78 8.23
N ILE A 206 -0.47 -1.99 7.50
CA ILE A 206 -1.31 -2.44 6.39
C ILE A 206 -0.77 -1.83 5.11
N THR A 207 -0.31 -2.67 4.19
CA THR A 207 0.14 -2.24 2.85
C THR A 207 -0.87 -2.69 1.80
N VAL A 208 -1.39 -1.75 1.03
CA VAL A 208 -2.29 -2.04 -0.08
C VAL A 208 -1.50 -1.93 -1.37
N SER A 209 -1.55 -2.97 -2.19
CA SER A 209 -0.89 -2.99 -3.51
C SER A 209 -1.63 -3.92 -4.49
N HIS A 210 -1.37 -3.72 -5.77
CA HIS A 210 -1.70 -4.71 -6.82
C HIS A 210 -0.48 -5.58 -7.17
N ASP A 211 0.71 -5.27 -6.65
CA ASP A 211 1.94 -6.03 -6.87
C ASP A 211 2.08 -7.15 -5.82
N LEU A 212 1.91 -8.38 -6.28
CA LEU A 212 2.04 -9.60 -5.48
C LEU A 212 3.45 -9.74 -4.86
N ARG A 213 4.51 -9.39 -5.61
CA ARG A 213 5.90 -9.58 -5.16
C ARG A 213 6.22 -8.66 -4.00
N ALA A 214 5.80 -7.40 -4.11
CA ALA A 214 5.99 -6.41 -3.05
C ALA A 214 5.24 -6.81 -1.76
N ILE A 215 4.02 -7.34 -1.89
CA ILE A 215 3.22 -7.81 -0.77
C ILE A 215 3.80 -9.06 -0.12
N ALA A 216 4.14 -10.10 -0.92
CA ALA A 216 4.62 -11.37 -0.40
C ALA A 216 5.96 -11.25 0.34
N ALA A 217 6.86 -10.37 -0.12
CA ALA A 217 8.17 -10.15 0.50
C ALA A 217 8.13 -9.39 1.82
N GLY A 218 7.12 -8.55 2.04
CA GLY A 218 7.06 -7.62 3.17
C GLY A 218 5.94 -7.87 4.18
N SER A 219 5.15 -8.94 4.04
CA SER A 219 3.95 -9.15 4.85
C SER A 219 3.98 -10.48 5.61
N ASP A 220 3.50 -10.46 6.85
CA ASP A 220 3.30 -11.68 7.66
C ASP A 220 2.01 -12.39 7.27
N ARG A 221 1.02 -11.61 6.81
CA ARG A 221 -0.29 -12.09 6.33
C ARG A 221 -0.68 -11.34 5.06
N VAL A 222 -1.48 -11.99 4.22
CA VAL A 222 -2.03 -11.42 2.99
C VAL A 222 -3.54 -11.57 2.97
N ALA A 223 -4.24 -10.55 2.51
CA ALA A 223 -5.68 -10.54 2.26
C ALA A 223 -5.93 -10.25 0.79
N CYS A 224 -6.59 -11.16 0.08
CA CYS A 224 -6.97 -10.97 -1.31
C CYS A 224 -8.40 -10.43 -1.40
N LEU A 225 -8.54 -9.23 -1.96
CA LEU A 225 -9.79 -8.47 -2.02
C LEU A 225 -10.22 -8.21 -3.46
N HIS A 226 -11.39 -8.71 -3.82
CA HIS A 226 -12.14 -8.33 -5.02
C HIS A 226 -13.62 -8.18 -4.66
N ARG A 227 -14.02 -6.99 -4.17
CA ARG A 227 -15.32 -6.64 -3.59
C ARG A 227 -15.69 -7.47 -2.35
N SER A 228 -15.31 -8.73 -2.30
CA SER A 228 -15.36 -9.64 -1.14
C SER A 228 -13.96 -10.12 -0.80
N LEU A 229 -13.78 -10.69 0.39
CA LEU A 229 -12.52 -11.27 0.81
C LEU A 229 -12.46 -12.73 0.32
N HIS A 230 -11.45 -13.06 -0.49
CA HIS A 230 -11.24 -14.39 -1.06
C HIS A 230 -10.18 -15.19 -0.30
N PHE A 231 -9.23 -14.51 0.32
CA PHE A 231 -8.13 -15.12 1.08
C PHE A 231 -7.66 -14.20 2.18
N HIS A 232 -7.35 -14.76 3.36
CA HIS A 232 -6.73 -14.03 4.45
C HIS A 232 -5.94 -14.99 5.35
N ASP A 233 -4.63 -15.16 5.05
CA ASP A 233 -3.70 -15.99 5.83
C ASP A 233 -2.24 -15.66 5.51
N ALA A 234 -1.30 -16.52 5.95
CA ALA A 234 0.12 -16.40 5.62
C ALA A 234 0.34 -16.42 4.08
N PRO A 235 1.34 -15.68 3.56
CA PRO A 235 1.64 -15.64 2.12
C PRO A 235 1.86 -17.02 1.48
N SER A 236 2.36 -17.99 2.24
CA SER A 236 2.55 -19.37 1.79
C SER A 236 1.26 -20.12 1.42
N GLY A 237 0.12 -19.62 1.89
CA GLY A 237 -1.20 -20.15 1.52
C GLY A 237 -1.78 -19.62 0.21
N LEU A 238 -1.13 -18.62 -0.42
CA LEU A 238 -1.53 -18.10 -1.72
C LEU A 238 -1.27 -19.12 -2.82
N THR A 239 -2.33 -19.66 -3.40
CA THR A 239 -2.27 -20.59 -4.52
C THR A 239 -2.53 -19.90 -5.85
N PRO A 240 -2.06 -20.44 -6.99
CA PRO A 240 -2.41 -19.92 -8.31
C PRO A 240 -3.93 -19.87 -8.55
N ALA A 241 -4.70 -20.79 -7.96
CA ALA A 241 -6.15 -20.83 -8.06
C ALA A 241 -6.80 -19.61 -7.38
N ILE A 242 -6.36 -19.25 -6.17
CA ILE A 242 -6.82 -18.04 -5.46
C ILE A 242 -6.48 -16.79 -6.25
N LEU A 243 -5.27 -16.70 -6.79
CA LEU A 243 -4.85 -15.57 -7.60
C LEU A 243 -5.68 -15.47 -8.90
N ALA A 244 -5.93 -16.58 -9.58
CA ALA A 244 -6.79 -16.61 -10.76
C ALA A 244 -8.23 -16.18 -10.45
N GLU A 245 -8.78 -16.56 -9.31
CA GLU A 245 -10.11 -16.14 -8.88
C GLU A 245 -10.18 -14.62 -8.61
N VAL A 246 -9.21 -14.08 -7.89
CA VAL A 246 -9.17 -12.67 -7.50
C VAL A 246 -8.88 -11.75 -8.70
N PHE A 247 -8.04 -12.21 -9.62
CA PHE A 247 -7.56 -11.44 -10.77
C PHE A 247 -8.10 -11.95 -12.11
N ALA A 248 -9.19 -12.72 -12.13
CA ALA A 248 -9.75 -13.44 -13.31
C ALA A 248 -9.83 -12.62 -14.62
N HIS A 249 -9.71 -11.29 -14.56
CA HIS A 249 -9.69 -10.39 -15.72
C HIS A 249 -8.39 -9.59 -15.89
N ASP A 250 -7.41 -9.74 -14.98
CA ASP A 250 -6.16 -8.94 -14.97
C ASP A 250 -4.90 -9.83 -14.86
N VAL A 251 -4.99 -11.12 -15.22
CA VAL A 251 -3.86 -12.06 -15.09
C VAL A 251 -2.65 -11.60 -15.92
N GLU A 252 -2.86 -11.00 -17.08
CA GLU A 252 -1.82 -10.42 -17.90
C GLU A 252 -1.09 -9.25 -17.22
N ALA A 253 -1.78 -8.46 -16.40
CA ALA A 253 -1.19 -7.34 -15.68
C ALA A 253 -0.27 -7.77 -14.53
N ILE A 254 -0.44 -8.99 -14.00
CA ILE A 254 0.33 -9.49 -12.83
C ILE A 254 1.56 -10.28 -13.26
N PHE A 255 1.45 -11.07 -14.33
CA PHE A 255 2.50 -11.98 -14.79
C PHE A 255 3.25 -11.46 -16.01
N GLY A 256 2.88 -10.31 -16.59
CA GLY A 256 3.30 -9.89 -17.91
C GLY A 256 2.69 -10.79 -19.00
N GLU A 257 3.15 -10.69 -20.24
CA GLU A 257 2.79 -11.64 -21.31
C GLU A 257 3.31 -13.05 -20.99
N VAL A 258 2.67 -13.74 -20.06
CA VAL A 258 2.86 -15.16 -19.86
C VAL A 258 1.81 -15.85 -20.72
N HIS A 259 2.21 -16.35 -21.87
CA HIS A 259 1.48 -17.40 -22.56
C HIS A 259 1.39 -18.59 -21.62
N VAL A 260 0.29 -18.70 -20.90
CA VAL A 260 -0.06 -19.94 -20.21
C VAL A 260 -0.61 -20.87 -21.28
N ASP A 261 0.26 -21.68 -21.86
CA ASP A 261 -0.18 -22.83 -22.64
C ASP A 261 -0.97 -23.74 -21.70
N ALA A 262 -2.29 -23.71 -21.81
CA ALA A 262 -3.23 -24.45 -20.98
C ALA A 262 -3.22 -25.96 -21.28
N HIS A 263 -2.13 -26.49 -21.83
CA HIS A 263 -1.93 -27.92 -22.04
C HIS A 263 -1.08 -28.47 -20.91
N ALA A 264 -1.70 -29.31 -20.07
CA ALA A 264 -0.96 -30.17 -19.15
C ALA A 264 0.09 -30.98 -19.97
N ALA A 265 1.36 -30.88 -19.61
CA ALA A 265 2.49 -31.45 -20.35
C ALA A 265 2.44 -33.00 -20.55
N GLU A 266 1.48 -33.67 -19.95
CA GLU A 266 1.28 -35.12 -20.03
C GLU A 266 0.30 -35.58 -21.13
N ALA A 267 -0.35 -34.68 -21.86
CA ALA A 267 -1.39 -35.01 -22.86
C ALA A 267 -1.13 -34.47 -24.28
N CYS A 268 0.01 -33.88 -24.58
CA CYS A 268 0.29 -33.34 -25.89
C CYS A 268 0.87 -34.41 -26.82
N THR A 269 0.02 -35.10 -27.58
CA THR A 269 0.38 -36.06 -28.66
C THR A 269 0.32 -35.43 -30.04
N ASP A 270 0.30 -34.09 -30.16
CA ASP A 270 0.24 -33.40 -31.45
C ASP A 270 1.63 -33.14 -32.01
N PRO A 271 2.02 -33.77 -33.14
CA PRO A 271 3.34 -33.65 -33.75
C PRO A 271 3.55 -32.33 -34.50
N SER A 272 2.59 -31.39 -34.51
CA SER A 272 2.67 -30.13 -35.24
C SER A 272 3.36 -28.98 -34.50
N HIS A 273 3.71 -29.16 -33.21
CA HIS A 273 4.46 -28.16 -32.43
C HIS A 273 5.97 -28.27 -32.70
N GLY A 274 6.42 -27.81 -33.87
CA GLY A 274 7.83 -27.63 -34.19
C GLY A 274 8.42 -26.45 -33.43
N HIS A 275 9.46 -26.70 -32.64
CA HIS A 275 10.24 -25.68 -31.96
C HIS A 275 10.91 -24.76 -33.01
N HIS A 276 10.41 -23.55 -33.21
CA HIS A 276 11.11 -22.51 -33.95
C HIS A 276 12.20 -21.89 -33.06
N HIS A 277 13.41 -22.41 -33.17
CA HIS A 277 14.60 -21.72 -32.69
C HIS A 277 14.86 -20.52 -33.61
N HIS A 278 14.59 -19.30 -33.18
CA HIS A 278 15.12 -18.10 -33.81
C HIS A 278 16.59 -17.95 -33.44
N GLY A 279 17.46 -18.50 -34.33
CA GLY A 279 18.89 -18.23 -34.30
C GLY A 279 19.15 -16.84 -34.87
N HIS A 280 19.59 -15.90 -34.05
CA HIS A 280 20.19 -14.66 -34.52
C HIS A 280 21.59 -14.96 -35.05
N GLY A 281 21.71 -15.14 -36.39
CA GLY A 281 22.98 -15.15 -37.08
C GLY A 281 23.48 -13.70 -37.30
N HIS A 282 24.54 -13.32 -36.58
CA HIS A 282 25.33 -12.16 -36.96
C HIS A 282 26.20 -12.49 -38.17
N ASP A 283 25.83 -11.97 -39.33
CA ASP A 283 26.67 -12.03 -40.54
C ASP A 283 27.56 -10.78 -40.59
N HIS A 284 28.85 -10.98 -40.33
CA HIS A 284 29.89 -9.99 -40.61
C HIS A 284 30.34 -10.15 -42.09
N GLY A 285 29.71 -9.39 -42.97
CA GLY A 285 30.18 -9.17 -44.32
C GLY A 285 31.30 -8.15 -44.36
N SER A 286 32.55 -8.60 -44.45
CA SER A 286 33.67 -7.82 -44.92
C SER A 286 33.59 -7.70 -46.45
N ASP A 287 33.53 -6.50 -47.00
CA ASP A 287 34.00 -6.29 -48.35
C ASP A 287 34.83 -5.00 -48.44
N GLY A 288 36.05 -5.22 -48.94
CA GLY A 288 37.05 -4.24 -49.19
C GLY A 288 37.07 -3.78 -50.61
N GLY A 289 37.50 -2.55 -50.81
CA GLY A 289 38.34 -2.26 -51.93
C GLY A 289 37.82 -1.39 -53.08
N LYS A 290 38.53 -0.30 -53.22
CA LYS A 290 38.87 0.40 -54.50
C LYS A 290 37.89 1.42 -55.06
N ALA A 291 38.22 2.65 -54.97
CA ALA A 291 38.86 3.55 -55.91
C ALA A 291 38.68 5.00 -55.45
#